data_6f326daa9d26dcf9e82b503dbc8ddfc7
#
_entry.id   6f326daa9d26dcf9e82b503dbc8ddfc7
#
_cell.length_a   1.000
_cell.length_b   1.000
_cell.length_c   1.000
_cell.angle_alpha   90.00
_cell.angle_beta   90.00
_cell.angle_gamma   90.00
#
_symmetry.space_group_name_H-M   'P 1'
#
loop_
_entity.id
_entity.type
_entity.pdbx_description
1 polymer ?
#
loop_
_entity_poly.entity_id
_entity_poly.type
_entity_poly.pdbx_seq_one_letter_code
_entity_poly.pdbx_strand_id
1 'polypeptide(L)'
;MIFVRRFSTKFKRISIPKAVREQLWLRDYGRVFDAKCSVEWCNNDIDVFNYTVGHNIPVSKGGTNKISNLYCICSRCNSSMGNMYTIHEWNEEWDPLFRL
;
A
#
# COMPACT_ATOMS: atom_id res chain seq x y z
N MET A 1 -32.77 7.21 -6.35
CA MET A 1 -32.33 7.45 -7.40
C MET A 1 -31.03 8.05 -7.40
N ILE A 2 -30.92 9.24 -7.48
CA ILE A 2 -29.68 9.87 -7.49
C ILE A 2 -28.86 9.59 -6.32
N PHE A 3 -29.49 9.37 -5.21
CA PHE A 3 -28.80 9.03 -4.07
C PHE A 3 -28.00 7.83 -4.16
N VAL A 4 -28.46 6.85 -4.84
CA VAL A 4 -27.78 5.61 -4.95
C VAL A 4 -26.44 5.81 -5.59
N ARG A 5 -26.40 6.63 -6.60
CA ARG A 5 -25.18 6.89 -7.24
C ARG A 5 -24.21 7.58 -6.39
N ARG A 6 -24.67 8.57 -5.67
CA ARG A 6 -23.82 9.29 -4.83
C ARG A 6 -23.28 8.43 -3.75
N PHE A 7 -24.12 7.55 -3.27
CA PHE A 7 -23.76 6.68 -2.23
C PHE A 7 -22.65 5.76 -2.72
N SER A 8 -22.75 5.26 -3.91
CA SER A 8 -21.73 4.44 -4.49
C SER A 8 -20.43 5.20 -4.60
N THR A 9 -20.50 6.44 -4.94
CA THR A 9 -19.32 7.25 -5.06
C THR A 9 -18.59 7.38 -3.75
N LYS A 10 -19.32 7.44 -2.65
CA LYS A 10 -18.69 7.53 -1.37
C LYS A 10 -17.82 6.35 -1.06
N PHE A 11 -18.16 5.19 -1.55
CA PHE A 11 -17.38 4.02 -1.27
C PHE A 11 -16.32 3.74 -2.30
N LYS A 12 -16.23 4.57 -3.35
CA LYS A 12 -15.21 4.38 -4.29
C LYS A 12 -13.90 4.72 -3.67
N ARG A 13 -12.89 3.91 -3.96
CA ARG A 13 -11.58 4.19 -3.48
C ARG A 13 -11.07 5.45 -4.15
N ILE A 14 -10.52 6.35 -3.39
CA ILE A 14 -9.96 7.56 -3.92
C ILE A 14 -8.54 7.26 -4.39
N SER A 15 -8.23 7.59 -5.63
CA SER A 15 -6.90 7.37 -6.17
C SER A 15 -5.89 8.27 -5.49
N ILE A 16 -4.73 7.73 -5.22
CA ILE A 16 -3.64 8.52 -4.69
C ILE A 16 -3.09 9.37 -5.82
N PRO A 17 -3.01 10.68 -5.66
CA PRO A 17 -2.49 11.54 -6.73
C PRO A 17 -1.08 11.16 -7.12
N LYS A 18 -0.77 11.36 -8.39
CA LYS A 18 0.54 11.00 -8.92
C LYS A 18 1.66 11.68 -8.15
N ALA A 19 1.47 12.95 -7.83
CA ALA A 19 2.49 13.69 -7.09
C ALA A 19 2.77 13.06 -5.72
N VAL A 20 1.74 12.55 -5.07
CA VAL A 20 1.88 11.90 -3.77
C VAL A 20 2.61 10.58 -3.94
N ARG A 21 2.28 9.84 -4.99
CA ARG A 21 2.97 8.58 -5.28
C ARG A 21 4.46 8.82 -5.51
N GLU A 22 4.80 9.89 -6.19
CA GLU A 22 6.19 10.23 -6.46
C GLU A 22 6.92 10.57 -5.17
N GLN A 23 6.29 11.36 -4.31
CA GLN A 23 6.90 11.71 -3.03
C GLN A 23 7.06 10.48 -2.13
N LEU A 24 6.11 9.58 -2.18
CA LEU A 24 6.19 8.35 -1.42
C LEU A 24 7.40 7.52 -1.86
N TRP A 25 7.58 7.39 -3.16
CA TRP A 25 8.72 6.65 -3.70
C TRP A 25 10.04 7.30 -3.28
N LEU A 26 10.11 8.62 -3.40
CA LEU A 26 11.32 9.34 -3.02
C LEU A 26 11.62 9.21 -1.54
N ARG A 27 10.59 9.20 -0.71
CA ARG A 27 10.78 9.03 0.73
C ARG A 27 11.39 7.68 1.04
N ASP A 28 10.90 6.62 0.38
CA ASP A 28 11.31 5.27 0.74
C ASP A 28 12.57 4.79 0.03
N TYR A 29 12.78 5.24 -1.20
CA TYR A 29 13.87 4.70 -2.00
C TYR A 29 14.80 5.76 -2.59
N GLY A 30 14.40 7.00 -2.61
CA GLY A 30 15.22 8.05 -3.21
C GLY A 30 15.14 8.00 -4.73
N ARG A 31 16.17 8.49 -5.36
CA ARG A 31 16.16 8.66 -6.82
C ARG A 31 16.67 7.42 -7.54
N VAL A 32 15.98 6.34 -7.37
CA VAL A 32 16.29 5.11 -8.09
C VAL A 32 15.06 4.68 -8.86
N PHE A 33 15.28 3.93 -9.92
CA PHE A 33 14.17 3.49 -10.76
C PHE A 33 13.44 2.31 -10.17
N ASP A 34 14.16 1.35 -9.65
CA ASP A 34 13.55 0.14 -9.12
C ASP A 34 14.08 -0.20 -7.74
N ALA A 35 13.34 -1.02 -7.02
CA ALA A 35 13.69 -1.39 -5.66
C ALA A 35 12.89 -2.64 -5.27
N LYS A 36 13.17 -3.13 -4.09
CA LYS A 36 12.43 -4.25 -3.54
C LYS A 36 11.15 -3.73 -2.86
N CYS A 37 10.08 -4.52 -2.91
CA CYS A 37 8.86 -4.25 -2.14
C CYS A 37 9.23 -3.90 -0.69
N SER A 38 8.54 -2.95 -0.10
CA SER A 38 8.88 -2.49 1.24
C SER A 38 8.51 -3.47 2.34
N VAL A 39 7.74 -4.50 2.04
CA VAL A 39 7.52 -5.58 3.00
C VAL A 39 8.85 -6.28 3.23
N GLU A 40 9.27 -6.35 4.49
CA GLU A 40 10.65 -6.73 4.82
C GLU A 40 11.08 -8.09 4.28
N TRP A 41 10.21 -9.06 4.32
CA TRP A 41 10.56 -10.40 3.87
C TRP A 41 10.27 -10.65 2.37
N CYS A 42 9.63 -9.70 1.72
CA CYS A 42 9.25 -9.86 0.32
C CYS A 42 10.39 -9.41 -0.59
N ASN A 43 10.75 -10.25 -1.55
CA ASN A 43 11.83 -9.96 -2.48
C ASN A 43 11.36 -9.57 -3.87
N ASN A 44 10.08 -9.29 -4.03
CA ASN A 44 9.58 -8.90 -5.34
C ASN A 44 10.07 -7.51 -5.70
N ASP A 45 10.43 -7.34 -6.96
CA ASP A 45 10.87 -6.05 -7.46
C ASP A 45 9.68 -5.17 -7.80
N ILE A 46 9.83 -3.89 -7.52
CA ILE A 46 8.88 -2.87 -7.93
C ILE A 46 9.65 -1.75 -8.59
N ASP A 47 8.98 -0.91 -9.36
CA ASP A 47 9.64 0.24 -9.95
C ASP A 47 8.77 1.48 -9.79
N VAL A 48 9.36 2.64 -10.04
CA VAL A 48 8.72 3.91 -9.74
C VAL A 48 7.44 4.13 -10.53
N PHE A 49 7.31 3.49 -11.69
CA PHE A 49 6.11 3.63 -12.50
C PHE A 49 5.09 2.52 -12.23
N ASN A 50 5.50 1.47 -11.57
CA ASN A 50 4.67 0.28 -11.50
C ASN A 50 4.76 -0.36 -10.13
N TYR A 51 4.22 0.32 -9.14
CA TYR A 51 4.13 -0.24 -7.81
C TYR A 51 2.74 0.06 -7.24
N THR A 52 2.41 -0.60 -6.18
CA THR A 52 1.12 -0.42 -5.52
C THR A 52 1.30 0.39 -4.24
N VAL A 53 0.44 1.34 -4.03
CA VAL A 53 0.43 2.08 -2.77
C VAL A 53 -0.39 1.26 -1.78
N GLY A 54 0.27 0.81 -0.73
CA GLY A 54 -0.40 0.05 0.32
C GLY A 54 -0.67 0.94 1.52
N HIS A 55 -1.79 0.71 2.17
CA HIS A 55 -2.12 1.42 3.40
C HIS A 55 -1.68 0.56 4.57
N ASN A 56 -0.98 1.15 5.52
CA ASN A 56 -0.64 0.41 6.73
C ASN A 56 -1.93 0.03 7.47
N ILE A 57 -2.75 1.02 7.76
CA ILE A 57 -4.06 0.76 8.33
C ILE A 57 -5.05 0.81 7.19
N PRO A 58 -5.77 -0.28 6.91
CA PRO A 58 -6.72 -0.31 5.80
C PRO A 58 -7.77 0.79 5.91
N VAL A 59 -8.16 1.33 4.77
CA VAL A 59 -9.18 2.37 4.72
C VAL A 59 -10.46 1.89 5.38
N SER A 60 -10.83 0.65 5.17
CA SER A 60 -12.03 0.07 5.77
C SER A 60 -11.96 0.00 7.28
N LYS A 61 -10.77 0.16 7.86
CA LYS A 61 -10.58 0.13 9.30
C LYS A 61 -10.13 1.50 9.83
N GLY A 62 -10.45 2.54 9.10
CA GLY A 62 -10.17 3.89 9.55
C GLY A 62 -8.84 4.46 9.09
N GLY A 63 -8.14 3.77 8.22
CA GLY A 63 -6.87 4.27 7.70
C GLY A 63 -7.09 5.48 6.80
N THR A 64 -6.10 6.35 6.76
CA THR A 64 -6.17 7.58 5.98
C THR A 64 -5.29 7.48 4.75
N ASN A 65 -5.42 8.47 3.86
CA ASN A 65 -4.56 8.60 2.70
C ASN A 65 -3.37 9.53 2.96
N LYS A 66 -3.09 9.81 4.23
CA LYS A 66 -1.91 10.60 4.56
C LYS A 66 -0.68 9.79 4.23
N ILE A 67 0.34 10.46 3.76
CA ILE A 67 1.54 9.78 3.30
C ILE A 67 2.18 8.94 4.41
N SER A 68 1.96 9.32 5.66
CA SER A 68 2.47 8.55 6.80
C SER A 68 1.84 7.15 6.91
N ASN A 69 0.68 6.95 6.27
CA ASN A 69 -0.01 5.67 6.29
C ASN A 69 0.21 4.86 5.00
N LEU A 70 1.10 5.33 4.13
CA LEU A 70 1.27 4.74 2.80
C LEU A 70 2.65 4.12 2.64
N TYR A 71 2.69 3.02 1.90
CA TYR A 71 3.92 2.28 1.63
C TYR A 71 3.96 1.84 0.18
N CYS A 72 5.17 1.69 -0.34
CA CYS A 72 5.38 1.19 -1.70
C CYS A 72 5.49 -0.33 -1.62
N ILE A 73 4.52 -1.05 -2.11
CA ILE A 73 4.54 -2.51 -2.04
C ILE A 73 4.21 -3.10 -3.40
N CYS A 74 4.47 -4.39 -3.55
CA CYS A 74 4.13 -5.09 -4.77
C CYS A 74 2.65 -5.45 -4.74
N SER A 75 2.10 -5.70 -5.93
CA SER A 75 0.68 -6.03 -6.04
C SER A 75 0.32 -7.32 -5.33
N ARG A 76 1.27 -8.25 -5.25
CA ARG A 76 1.01 -9.53 -4.59
C ARG A 76 0.81 -9.36 -3.10
N CYS A 77 1.68 -8.57 -2.45
CA CYS A 77 1.52 -8.30 -1.04
C CYS A 77 0.21 -7.55 -0.79
N ASN A 78 -0.07 -6.56 -1.63
CA ASN A 78 -1.29 -5.79 -1.46
C ASN A 78 -2.54 -6.66 -1.56
N SER A 79 -2.59 -7.53 -2.57
CA SER A 79 -3.74 -8.41 -2.75
C SER A 79 -3.87 -9.41 -1.62
N SER A 80 -2.75 -9.94 -1.15
CA SER A 80 -2.77 -10.96 -0.10
C SER A 80 -3.13 -10.39 1.25
N MET A 81 -2.65 -9.17 1.56
CA MET A 81 -3.01 -8.51 2.81
C MET A 81 -4.48 -8.16 2.85
N GLY A 82 -5.01 -7.71 1.72
CA GLY A 82 -6.39 -7.23 1.67
C GLY A 82 -6.61 -6.18 2.74
N ASN A 83 -7.69 -6.31 3.48
CA ASN A 83 -7.97 -5.43 4.60
C ASN A 83 -7.82 -6.16 5.94
N MET A 84 -7.09 -7.27 5.93
CA MET A 84 -6.96 -8.11 7.11
C MET A 84 -5.75 -7.76 7.95
N TYR A 85 -4.71 -7.22 7.34
CA TYR A 85 -3.45 -6.96 8.02
C TYR A 85 -2.99 -5.53 7.84
N THR A 86 -2.36 -4.98 8.88
CA THR A 86 -1.54 -3.79 8.70
C THR A 86 -0.22 -4.25 8.08
N ILE A 87 0.56 -3.32 7.55
CA ILE A 87 1.87 -3.66 7.01
C ILE A 87 2.78 -4.20 8.10
N HIS A 88 2.68 -3.64 9.30
CA HIS A 88 3.45 -4.15 10.42
C HIS A 88 3.09 -5.59 10.73
N GLU A 89 1.80 -5.91 10.79
CA GLU A 89 1.36 -7.27 11.03
C GLU A 89 1.82 -8.21 9.93
N TRP A 90 1.75 -7.73 8.68
CA TRP A 90 2.14 -8.53 7.53
C TRP A 90 3.64 -8.86 7.58
N ASN A 91 4.45 -7.89 7.99
CA ASN A 91 5.87 -8.10 8.14
C ASN A 91 6.16 -9.18 9.19
N GLU A 92 5.48 -9.12 10.32
CA GLU A 92 5.74 -10.04 11.42
C GLU A 92 5.14 -11.41 11.21
N GLU A 93 3.90 -11.44 10.76
CA GLU A 93 3.14 -12.68 10.68
C GLU A 93 3.78 -13.68 9.72
N TRP A 94 4.31 -13.21 8.63
CA TRP A 94 4.78 -14.08 7.56
C TRP A 94 6.28 -14.04 7.32
N ASP A 95 7.02 -13.34 8.18
CA ASP A 95 8.46 -13.31 8.08
C ASP A 95 8.99 -14.71 8.37
N PRO A 96 9.75 -15.31 7.44
CA PRO A 96 10.26 -16.66 7.66
C PRO A 96 11.11 -16.79 8.91
N LEU A 97 11.76 -15.71 9.35
CA LEU A 97 12.60 -15.76 10.54
C LEU A 97 11.77 -15.88 11.81
N PHE A 98 10.54 -15.46 11.78
CA PHE A 98 9.68 -15.55 12.94
C PHE A 98 8.82 -16.80 12.94
N ARG A 99 8.89 -17.59 11.89
CA ARG A 99 8.02 -18.75 11.78
C ARG A 99 8.71 -20.04 12.14
N LEU A 100 9.86 -19.91 12.70
CA LEU A 100 10.59 -21.09 13.15
C LEU A 100 10.01 -21.58 14.46
#